data_ab93858a26ead1270790b481d5915078
#
_entry.id   ab93858a26ead1270790b481d5915078
#
_cell.length_a   1.000
_cell.length_b   1.000
_cell.length_c   1.000
_cell.angle_alpha   90.00
_cell.angle_beta   90.00
_cell.angle_gamma   90.00
#
_symmetry.space_group_name_H-M   'P 1'
#
loop_
_entity.id
_entity.type
_entity.pdbx_description
1 polymer ?
#
loop_
_entity_poly.entity_id
_entity_poly.type
_entity_poly.pdbx_seq_one_letter_code
_entity_poly.pdbx_strand_id
1 'polypeptide(L)'
;MDLVTQTIVNYIEQTDVANREDLLSVARIAFLDYLASLAPAENEQAVQDLARVIGAKSSIGSDVGHVMNSTVLSGKVISEGKIDLAIENVFKADKALYYGFASHYLDFDDAQANLAGHFSTVLYSALLAVLEPTDTWHEFFWAYIIGAELEGIIGSLINPAHRTQGWHSTGTVGVIGAAAAIGALRGLHGESLAQLLSLAATQSAGMFFQSGTDGKPLHAGLAARNGVWAYELLQHTSLRTSTKPFDPERGWFKTIGNITVTSNDIASRWLAPGQLIDPGLWMKVHPYCSAAICGAEAAEIVAHRLYTSSSYVSKHNYFSPDTEEQGKRRLCATSDS
;
A
#
# COMPACT_ATOMS: atom_id res chain seq x y z
N MET A 1 -15.55 20.18 13.00
CA MET A 1 -15.58 18.91 12.21
C MET A 1 -17.02 18.53 11.91
N ASP A 2 -17.27 17.84 10.80
CA ASP A 2 -18.51 17.08 10.60
C ASP A 2 -18.48 15.78 11.43
N LEU A 3 -19.62 15.11 11.54
CA LEU A 3 -19.76 13.96 12.44
C LEU A 3 -18.95 12.72 11.99
N VAL A 4 -18.81 12.50 10.67
CA VAL A 4 -18.01 11.38 10.14
C VAL A 4 -16.54 11.62 10.40
N THR A 5 -16.05 12.83 10.12
CA THR A 5 -14.67 13.23 10.43
C THR A 5 -14.36 13.08 11.90
N GLN A 6 -15.26 13.56 12.78
CA GLN A 6 -15.07 13.41 14.24
C GLN A 6 -14.98 11.94 14.67
N THR A 7 -15.81 11.09 14.08
CA THR A 7 -15.80 9.64 14.37
C THR A 7 -14.46 9.01 13.95
N ILE A 8 -13.97 9.29 12.75
CA ILE A 8 -12.69 8.77 12.26
C ILE A 8 -11.54 9.26 13.14
N VAL A 9 -11.50 10.57 13.45
CA VAL A 9 -10.48 11.16 14.32
C VAL A 9 -10.49 10.49 15.70
N ASN A 10 -11.65 10.35 16.32
CA ASN A 10 -11.78 9.71 17.64
C ASN A 10 -11.27 8.27 17.62
N TYR A 11 -11.58 7.49 16.57
CA TYR A 11 -11.10 6.11 16.47
C TYR A 11 -9.59 6.03 16.28
N ILE A 12 -8.99 6.88 15.46
CA ILE A 12 -7.53 6.93 15.29
C ILE A 12 -6.85 7.25 16.64
N GLU A 13 -7.37 8.21 17.39
CA GLU A 13 -6.80 8.66 18.66
C GLU A 13 -6.96 7.63 19.79
N GLN A 14 -8.08 6.91 19.82
CA GLN A 14 -8.46 6.05 20.94
C GLN A 14 -8.12 4.58 20.73
N THR A 15 -7.74 4.20 19.52
CA THR A 15 -7.42 2.81 19.21
C THR A 15 -6.10 2.40 19.86
N ASP A 16 -6.17 1.38 20.70
CA ASP A 16 -5.03 0.68 21.25
C ASP A 16 -5.00 -0.76 20.71
N VAL A 17 -3.89 -1.16 20.11
CA VAL A 17 -3.70 -2.52 19.58
C VAL A 17 -2.70 -3.34 20.41
N ALA A 18 -2.30 -2.87 21.60
CA ALA A 18 -1.31 -3.56 22.43
C ALA A 18 -1.69 -5.03 22.74
N ASN A 19 -2.98 -5.33 22.82
CA ASN A 19 -3.51 -6.67 23.06
C ASN A 19 -3.99 -7.38 21.78
N ARG A 20 -3.70 -6.85 20.60
CA ARG A 20 -4.09 -7.38 19.27
C ARG A 20 -2.88 -7.97 18.56
N GLU A 21 -2.27 -8.99 19.17
CA GLU A 21 -1.11 -9.69 18.57
C GLU A 21 -1.45 -10.33 17.23
N ASP A 22 -2.70 -10.65 16.97
CA ASP A 22 -3.19 -11.07 15.66
C ASP A 22 -2.92 -10.00 14.58
N LEU A 23 -3.30 -8.75 14.83
CA LEU A 23 -3.07 -7.63 13.91
C LEU A 23 -1.56 -7.29 13.79
N LEU A 24 -0.86 -7.24 14.92
CA LEU A 24 0.58 -6.96 14.94
C LEU A 24 1.38 -8.01 14.17
N SER A 25 1.00 -9.28 14.27
CA SER A 25 1.62 -10.37 13.52
C SER A 25 1.43 -10.20 12.00
N VAL A 26 0.20 -9.89 11.57
CA VAL A 26 -0.06 -9.63 10.14
C VAL A 26 0.69 -8.41 9.65
N ALA A 27 0.74 -7.32 10.43
CA ALA A 27 1.50 -6.12 10.08
C ALA A 27 3.00 -6.41 9.89
N ARG A 28 3.61 -7.22 10.76
CA ARG A 28 5.02 -7.65 10.61
C ARG A 28 5.25 -8.47 9.33
N ILE A 29 4.35 -9.40 9.03
CA ILE A 29 4.42 -10.22 7.81
C ILE A 29 4.26 -9.32 6.58
N ALA A 30 3.29 -8.41 6.58
CA ALA A 30 3.09 -7.45 5.50
C ALA A 30 4.31 -6.53 5.29
N PHE A 31 5.03 -6.18 6.35
CA PHE A 31 6.27 -5.42 6.22
C PHE A 31 7.38 -6.23 5.55
N LEU A 32 7.51 -7.51 5.88
CA LEU A 32 8.47 -8.40 5.20
C LEU A 32 8.13 -8.59 3.72
N ASP A 33 6.85 -8.76 3.39
CA ASP A 33 6.35 -8.84 2.02
C ASP A 33 6.62 -7.54 1.23
N TYR A 34 6.38 -6.39 1.86
CA TYR A 34 6.72 -5.08 1.31
C TYR A 34 8.21 -4.94 1.00
N LEU A 35 9.10 -5.34 1.92
CA LEU A 35 10.55 -5.30 1.70
C LEU A 35 10.99 -6.26 0.60
N ALA A 36 10.38 -7.46 0.54
CA ALA A 36 10.65 -8.44 -0.50
C ALA A 36 10.19 -7.95 -1.89
N SER A 37 9.16 -7.13 -1.95
CA SER A 37 8.69 -6.50 -3.19
C SER A 37 9.56 -5.31 -3.62
N LEU A 38 10.04 -4.53 -2.64
CA LEU A 38 10.84 -3.33 -2.86
C LEU A 38 12.25 -3.65 -3.38
N ALA A 39 12.95 -4.59 -2.74
CA ALA A 39 14.37 -4.83 -3.00
C ALA A 39 14.70 -5.24 -4.46
N PRO A 40 13.99 -6.18 -5.10
CA PRO A 40 14.32 -6.57 -6.48
C PRO A 40 14.01 -5.47 -7.49
N ALA A 41 13.06 -4.58 -7.21
CA ALA A 41 12.65 -3.51 -8.11
C ALA A 41 13.72 -2.42 -8.29
N GLU A 42 14.70 -2.31 -7.40
CA GLU A 42 15.81 -1.35 -7.51
C GLU A 42 16.60 -1.51 -8.82
N ASN A 43 16.64 -2.71 -9.37
CA ASN A 43 17.35 -3.00 -10.62
C ASN A 43 16.54 -2.65 -11.88
N GLU A 44 15.28 -2.30 -11.73
CA GLU A 44 14.41 -1.95 -12.84
C GLU A 44 14.71 -0.54 -13.36
N GLN A 45 14.78 -0.40 -14.70
CA GLN A 45 15.19 0.85 -15.34
C GLN A 45 14.29 2.03 -14.95
N ALA A 46 12.97 1.83 -14.91
CA ALA A 46 12.02 2.90 -14.56
C ALA A 46 12.17 3.36 -13.10
N VAL A 47 12.53 2.44 -12.20
CA VAL A 47 12.80 2.76 -10.78
C VAL A 47 14.07 3.59 -10.66
N GLN A 48 15.14 3.23 -11.39
CA GLN A 48 16.38 4.01 -11.45
C GLN A 48 16.18 5.38 -12.11
N ASP A 49 15.32 5.45 -13.13
CA ASP A 49 14.98 6.71 -13.79
C ASP A 49 14.24 7.65 -12.84
N LEU A 50 13.29 7.13 -12.08
CA LEU A 50 12.60 7.91 -11.05
C LEU A 50 13.59 8.41 -9.98
N ALA A 51 14.50 7.55 -9.50
CA ALA A 51 15.54 7.94 -8.55
C ALA A 51 16.34 9.14 -9.07
N ARG A 52 16.76 9.11 -10.36
CA ARG A 52 17.48 10.22 -10.98
C ARG A 52 16.65 11.51 -11.07
N VAL A 53 15.36 11.39 -11.39
CA VAL A 53 14.45 12.54 -11.50
C VAL A 53 14.30 13.27 -10.16
N ILE A 54 14.20 12.52 -9.05
CA ILE A 54 14.09 13.12 -7.71
C ILE A 54 15.45 13.45 -7.06
N GLY A 55 16.56 13.20 -7.76
CA GLY A 55 17.92 13.46 -7.25
C GLY A 55 18.38 12.46 -6.19
N ALA A 56 17.75 11.29 -6.10
CA ALA A 56 18.10 10.25 -5.16
C ALA A 56 19.35 9.48 -5.60
N LYS A 57 20.20 9.14 -4.62
CA LYS A 57 21.20 8.07 -4.76
C LYS A 57 20.63 6.84 -4.09
N SER A 58 20.33 5.81 -4.86
CA SER A 58 19.70 4.59 -4.36
C SER A 58 20.74 3.51 -4.08
N SER A 59 20.62 2.84 -2.93
CA SER A 59 21.37 1.63 -2.57
C SER A 59 20.54 0.69 -1.67
N ILE A 60 19.28 0.45 -2.02
CA ILE A 60 18.33 -0.33 -1.19
C ILE A 60 18.78 -1.78 -1.01
N GLY A 61 19.41 -2.39 -2.03
CA GLY A 61 19.70 -3.82 -2.04
C GLY A 61 20.61 -4.34 -0.92
N SER A 62 21.57 -3.52 -0.43
CA SER A 62 22.50 -3.93 0.63
C SER A 62 21.86 -3.93 2.03
N ASP A 63 20.84 -3.11 2.25
CA ASP A 63 20.32 -2.84 3.59
C ASP A 63 19.11 -3.67 3.96
N VAL A 64 18.30 -4.12 2.98
CA VAL A 64 17.14 -5.00 3.22
C VAL A 64 17.57 -6.30 3.92
N GLY A 65 18.73 -6.87 3.57
CA GLY A 65 19.27 -8.06 4.21
C GLY A 65 19.58 -7.88 5.70
N HIS A 66 19.97 -6.69 6.13
CA HIS A 66 20.23 -6.38 7.55
C HIS A 66 18.94 -6.16 8.35
N VAL A 67 17.93 -5.55 7.74
CA VAL A 67 16.60 -5.36 8.36
C VAL A 67 15.90 -6.70 8.59
N MET A 68 16.00 -7.63 7.64
CA MET A 68 15.38 -8.96 7.76
C MET A 68 15.98 -9.83 8.86
N ASN A 69 17.25 -9.62 9.23
CA ASN A 69 17.98 -10.60 10.05
C ASN A 69 17.96 -10.39 11.57
N SER A 70 17.56 -9.25 12.13
CA SER A 70 17.84 -9.06 13.56
C SER A 70 16.81 -8.34 14.42
N THR A 71 15.90 -7.51 13.89
CA THR A 71 15.26 -6.53 14.75
C THR A 71 13.73 -6.44 14.64
N VAL A 72 13.15 -6.76 13.50
CA VAL A 72 11.71 -6.65 13.23
C VAL A 72 10.84 -7.50 14.17
N LEU A 73 11.42 -8.58 14.68
CA LEU A 73 10.73 -9.54 15.56
C LEU A 73 10.91 -9.26 17.05
N SER A 74 11.75 -8.28 17.47
CA SER A 74 12.21 -8.17 18.86
C SER A 74 11.57 -7.06 19.70
N GLY A 75 10.66 -6.25 19.15
CA GLY A 75 9.99 -5.16 19.90
C GLY A 75 10.90 -4.02 20.40
N LYS A 76 12.14 -3.93 19.91
CA LYS A 76 13.12 -2.93 20.30
C LYS A 76 12.99 -1.62 19.54
N VAL A 77 13.64 -0.57 20.04
CA VAL A 77 13.71 0.76 19.42
C VAL A 77 14.40 0.68 18.06
N ILE A 78 13.88 1.36 17.06
CA ILE A 78 14.37 1.34 15.67
C ILE A 78 15.83 1.77 15.56
N SER A 79 16.32 2.63 16.47
CA SER A 79 17.71 3.11 16.48
C SER A 79 18.78 2.04 16.69
N GLU A 80 18.41 0.83 17.17
CA GLU A 80 19.37 -0.28 17.34
C GLU A 80 19.54 -1.13 16.07
N GLY A 81 18.70 -0.95 15.07
CA GLY A 81 18.82 -1.53 13.75
C GLY A 81 18.46 -0.46 12.72
N LYS A 82 19.48 0.26 12.20
CA LYS A 82 19.26 1.26 11.15
C LYS A 82 18.54 0.64 9.98
N ILE A 83 17.26 1.02 9.80
CA ILE A 83 16.66 0.98 8.47
C ILE A 83 17.17 2.22 7.75
N ASP A 84 18.40 2.18 7.33
CA ASP A 84 18.94 3.13 6.39
C ASP A 84 18.68 2.56 4.99
N LEU A 85 17.43 2.67 4.55
CA LEU A 85 17.13 2.54 3.14
C LEU A 85 17.73 3.81 2.50
N ALA A 86 19.01 3.74 2.13
CA ALA A 86 19.87 4.89 1.86
C ALA A 86 19.40 5.68 0.63
N ILE A 87 18.37 6.48 0.82
CA ILE A 87 18.02 7.58 -0.08
C ILE A 87 18.41 8.87 0.65
N GLU A 88 19.64 9.28 0.44
CA GLU A 88 20.18 10.51 1.02
C GLU A 88 19.82 11.74 0.16
N ASN A 89 19.76 12.90 0.83
CA ASN A 89 19.59 14.22 0.20
C ASN A 89 18.29 14.45 -0.58
N VAL A 90 17.20 13.78 -0.21
CA VAL A 90 15.89 13.92 -0.83
C VAL A 90 14.86 14.31 0.21
N PHE A 91 13.85 15.10 -0.17
CA PHE A 91 12.71 15.42 0.70
C PHE A 91 11.96 14.14 1.12
N LYS A 92 11.42 14.12 2.34
CA LYS A 92 10.65 12.98 2.87
C LYS A 92 9.53 12.54 1.90
N ALA A 93 8.82 13.50 1.32
CA ALA A 93 7.75 13.21 0.35
C ALA A 93 8.27 12.48 -0.91
N ASP A 94 9.46 12.86 -1.42
CA ASP A 94 10.05 12.21 -2.58
C ASP A 94 10.65 10.83 -2.23
N LYS A 95 11.09 10.61 -0.98
CA LYS A 95 11.41 9.25 -0.47
C LYS A 95 10.17 8.36 -0.52
N ALA A 96 9.03 8.85 -0.02
CA ALA A 96 7.77 8.11 -0.07
C ALA A 96 7.33 7.79 -1.50
N LEU A 97 7.52 8.73 -2.44
CA LEU A 97 7.26 8.50 -3.87
C LEU A 97 8.10 7.34 -4.41
N TYR A 98 9.40 7.35 -4.14
CA TYR A 98 10.30 6.32 -4.62
C TYR A 98 9.96 4.95 -4.04
N TYR A 99 9.79 4.86 -2.72
CA TYR A 99 9.48 3.62 -2.04
C TYR A 99 8.15 3.02 -2.52
N GLY A 100 7.10 3.83 -2.65
CA GLY A 100 5.80 3.36 -3.11
C GLY A 100 5.79 2.95 -4.58
N PHE A 101 6.53 3.67 -5.43
CA PHE A 101 6.69 3.28 -6.83
C PHE A 101 7.46 1.97 -6.95
N ALA A 102 8.62 1.86 -6.29
CA ALA A 102 9.48 0.69 -6.39
C ALA A 102 8.82 -0.57 -5.78
N SER A 103 8.22 -0.47 -4.59
CA SER A 103 7.58 -1.62 -3.95
C SER A 103 6.38 -2.17 -4.73
N HIS A 104 5.71 -1.33 -5.55
CA HIS A 104 4.58 -1.73 -6.38
C HIS A 104 4.96 -2.08 -7.82
N TYR A 105 6.21 -1.80 -8.25
CA TYR A 105 6.62 -1.88 -9.64
C TYR A 105 6.50 -3.30 -10.24
N LEU A 106 6.91 -4.30 -9.49
CA LEU A 106 6.87 -5.70 -9.92
C LEU A 106 5.53 -6.39 -9.65
N ASP A 107 4.56 -5.69 -9.04
CA ASP A 107 3.22 -6.22 -8.69
C ASP A 107 3.27 -7.48 -7.80
N PHE A 108 4.33 -7.62 -6.97
CA PHE A 108 4.47 -8.68 -5.98
C PHE A 108 3.81 -8.34 -4.64
N ASP A 109 3.63 -7.05 -4.35
CA ASP A 109 3.08 -6.54 -3.12
C ASP A 109 1.65 -7.05 -2.85
N ASP A 110 1.30 -7.11 -1.56
CA ASP A 110 0.00 -7.60 -1.10
C ASP A 110 -1.19 -6.89 -1.76
N ALA A 111 -2.34 -7.53 -1.73
CA ALA A 111 -3.60 -6.96 -2.16
C ALA A 111 -4.69 -7.17 -1.10
N GLN A 112 -5.69 -6.30 -1.08
CA GLN A 112 -6.79 -6.37 -0.15
C GLN A 112 -8.14 -6.21 -0.86
N ALA A 113 -9.09 -7.11 -0.54
CA ALA A 113 -10.34 -7.25 -1.29
C ALA A 113 -11.26 -6.03 -1.17
N ASN A 114 -11.48 -5.51 0.04
CA ASN A 114 -12.38 -4.37 0.27
C ASN A 114 -11.86 -3.10 -0.39
N LEU A 115 -10.55 -2.85 -0.31
CA LEU A 115 -9.92 -1.73 -1.01
C LEU A 115 -9.95 -1.94 -2.53
N ALA A 116 -9.94 -3.20 -3.00
CA ALA A 116 -9.64 -3.54 -4.39
C ALA A 116 -8.31 -2.89 -4.85
N GLY A 117 -7.30 -2.96 -3.98
CA GLY A 117 -6.03 -2.25 -4.10
C GLY A 117 -4.98 -2.80 -3.13
N HIS A 118 -3.97 -1.99 -2.82
CA HIS A 118 -2.75 -2.39 -2.15
C HIS A 118 -2.46 -1.50 -0.95
N PHE A 119 -2.40 -2.07 0.27
CA PHE A 119 -2.15 -1.31 1.51
C PHE A 119 -0.66 -1.02 1.71
N SER A 120 0.14 -2.08 1.76
CA SER A 120 1.51 -2.02 2.27
C SER A 120 2.41 -1.12 1.45
N THR A 121 2.27 -1.12 0.14
CA THR A 121 3.08 -0.28 -0.74
C THR A 121 2.90 1.21 -0.48
N VAL A 122 1.69 1.66 -0.09
CA VAL A 122 1.42 3.07 0.24
C VAL A 122 1.82 3.37 1.68
N LEU A 123 1.32 2.56 2.62
CA LEU A 123 1.42 2.85 4.05
C LEU A 123 2.86 2.75 4.57
N TYR A 124 3.58 1.66 4.25
CA TYR A 124 4.97 1.53 4.68
C TYR A 124 5.88 2.53 4.01
N SER A 125 5.63 2.86 2.75
CA SER A 125 6.40 3.90 2.06
C SER A 125 6.25 5.28 2.72
N ALA A 126 5.04 5.63 3.12
CA ALA A 126 4.77 6.87 3.82
C ALA A 126 5.38 6.87 5.25
N LEU A 127 5.19 5.79 6.01
CA LEU A 127 5.71 5.66 7.37
C LEU A 127 7.24 5.67 7.40
N LEU A 128 7.91 4.91 6.53
CA LEU A 128 9.37 4.89 6.42
C LEU A 128 9.96 6.26 6.08
N ALA A 129 9.26 7.05 5.26
CA ALA A 129 9.72 8.38 4.88
C ALA A 129 9.68 9.40 6.02
N VAL A 130 8.79 9.20 7.01
CA VAL A 130 8.64 10.09 8.17
C VAL A 130 9.24 9.53 9.46
N LEU A 131 9.83 8.34 9.40
CA LEU A 131 10.37 7.64 10.56
C LEU A 131 11.46 8.46 11.24
N GLU A 132 11.46 8.46 12.57
CA GLU A 132 12.43 9.13 13.41
C GLU A 132 13.18 8.13 14.29
N PRO A 133 14.43 8.41 14.70
CA PRO A 133 15.24 7.49 15.51
C PRO A 133 14.61 7.11 16.86
N THR A 134 13.69 7.92 17.36
CA THR A 134 12.97 7.72 18.62
C THR A 134 11.77 6.83 18.50
N ASP A 135 11.27 6.57 17.28
CA ASP A 135 10.10 5.73 17.05
C ASP A 135 10.40 4.28 17.43
N THR A 136 9.40 3.58 17.92
CA THR A 136 9.47 2.16 18.22
C THR A 136 8.82 1.32 17.11
N TRP A 137 9.24 0.07 16.99
CA TRP A 137 8.59 -0.88 16.08
C TRP A 137 7.11 -1.09 16.40
N HIS A 138 6.75 -1.01 17.67
CA HIS A 138 5.36 -1.12 18.09
C HIS A 138 4.51 0.04 17.53
N GLU A 139 4.97 1.28 17.71
CA GLU A 139 4.31 2.47 17.16
C GLU A 139 4.24 2.44 15.63
N PHE A 140 5.30 1.98 14.97
CA PHE A 140 5.33 1.83 13.52
C PHE A 140 4.28 0.84 12.99
N PHE A 141 4.19 -0.35 13.58
CA PHE A 141 3.19 -1.33 13.19
C PHE A 141 1.77 -0.94 13.61
N TRP A 142 1.62 -0.30 14.77
CA TRP A 142 0.35 0.27 15.18
C TRP A 142 -0.15 1.31 14.17
N ALA A 143 0.70 2.24 13.74
CA ALA A 143 0.37 3.24 12.75
C ALA A 143 -0.04 2.62 11.39
N TYR A 144 0.66 1.57 10.96
CA TYR A 144 0.28 0.80 9.77
C TYR A 144 -1.14 0.21 9.92
N ILE A 145 -1.45 -0.42 11.06
CA ILE A 145 -2.77 -1.01 11.32
C ILE A 145 -3.86 0.05 11.23
N ILE A 146 -3.64 1.23 11.79
CA ILE A 146 -4.61 2.36 11.73
C ILE A 146 -4.85 2.79 10.27
N GLY A 147 -3.80 2.97 9.48
CA GLY A 147 -3.92 3.32 8.06
C GLY A 147 -4.67 2.26 7.26
N ALA A 148 -4.31 0.99 7.44
CA ALA A 148 -4.91 -0.15 6.76
C ALA A 148 -6.40 -0.32 7.12
N GLU A 149 -6.73 -0.11 8.41
CA GLU A 149 -8.11 -0.17 8.88
C GLU A 149 -8.97 0.90 8.19
N LEU A 150 -8.50 2.15 8.17
CA LEU A 150 -9.24 3.22 7.51
C LEU A 150 -9.36 3.00 6.01
N GLU A 151 -8.29 2.58 5.31
CA GLU A 151 -8.34 2.28 3.88
C GLU A 151 -9.34 1.17 3.56
N GLY A 152 -9.32 0.09 4.33
CA GLY A 152 -10.22 -1.04 4.12
C GLY A 152 -11.68 -0.69 4.39
N ILE A 153 -11.96 0.10 5.42
CA ILE A 153 -13.32 0.60 5.70
C ILE A 153 -13.79 1.48 4.56
N ILE A 154 -13.00 2.48 4.14
CA ILE A 154 -13.35 3.34 3.00
C ILE A 154 -13.58 2.48 1.76
N GLY A 155 -12.66 1.57 1.46
CA GLY A 155 -12.76 0.65 0.33
C GLY A 155 -14.05 -0.16 0.33
N SER A 156 -14.43 -0.74 1.49
CA SER A 156 -15.67 -1.52 1.65
C SER A 156 -16.94 -0.74 1.39
N LEU A 157 -16.90 0.58 1.60
CA LEU A 157 -18.03 1.47 1.41
C LEU A 157 -18.20 1.92 -0.05
N ILE A 158 -17.10 2.11 -0.79
CA ILE A 158 -17.13 2.70 -2.13
C ILE A 158 -17.06 1.68 -3.26
N ASN A 159 -16.45 0.51 -3.03
CA ASN A 159 -16.29 -0.52 -4.06
C ASN A 159 -17.51 -1.46 -4.14
N PRO A 160 -17.81 -2.02 -5.31
CA PRO A 160 -17.05 -1.95 -6.57
C PRO A 160 -17.34 -0.71 -7.43
N ALA A 161 -18.29 0.15 -7.03
CA ALA A 161 -18.73 1.29 -7.83
C ALA A 161 -17.57 2.25 -8.18
N HIS A 162 -16.68 2.55 -7.22
CA HIS A 162 -15.54 3.41 -7.40
C HIS A 162 -14.60 2.91 -8.52
N ARG A 163 -14.25 1.62 -8.48
CA ARG A 163 -13.45 0.98 -9.54
C ARG A 163 -14.17 0.99 -10.88
N THR A 164 -15.48 0.71 -10.90
CA THR A 164 -16.29 0.73 -12.13
C THR A 164 -16.37 2.12 -12.76
N GLN A 165 -16.30 3.18 -11.96
CA GLN A 165 -16.19 4.57 -12.44
C GLN A 165 -14.82 4.91 -13.01
N GLY A 166 -13.83 4.03 -12.91
CA GLY A 166 -12.50 4.21 -13.47
C GLY A 166 -11.45 4.72 -12.48
N TRP A 167 -11.72 4.72 -11.18
CA TRP A 167 -10.76 5.09 -10.17
C TRP A 167 -9.84 3.92 -9.77
N HIS A 168 -8.63 4.22 -9.39
CA HIS A 168 -7.68 3.27 -8.81
C HIS A 168 -7.58 3.50 -7.30
N SER A 169 -8.21 2.61 -6.51
CA SER A 169 -8.36 2.78 -5.06
C SER A 169 -7.03 2.96 -4.32
N THR A 170 -5.96 2.27 -4.74
CA THR A 170 -4.61 2.44 -4.17
C THR A 170 -4.16 3.91 -4.20
N GLY A 171 -4.47 4.63 -5.28
CA GLY A 171 -4.13 6.06 -5.39
C GLY A 171 -5.10 6.97 -4.65
N THR A 172 -6.41 6.72 -4.79
CA THR A 172 -7.45 7.63 -4.29
C THR A 172 -7.71 7.50 -2.79
N VAL A 173 -7.67 6.29 -2.25
CA VAL A 173 -7.88 5.99 -0.82
C VAL A 173 -6.56 5.97 -0.07
N GLY A 174 -5.50 5.41 -0.68
CA GLY A 174 -4.20 5.26 -0.05
C GLY A 174 -3.60 6.56 0.49
N VAL A 175 -3.83 7.69 -0.15
CA VAL A 175 -3.39 8.99 0.37
C VAL A 175 -4.05 9.35 1.72
N ILE A 176 -5.31 8.95 1.93
CA ILE A 176 -6.03 9.15 3.19
C ILE A 176 -5.51 8.19 4.26
N GLY A 177 -5.28 6.91 3.89
CA GLY A 177 -4.66 5.93 4.77
C GLY A 177 -3.27 6.32 5.21
N ALA A 178 -2.43 6.79 4.28
CA ALA A 178 -1.09 7.30 4.59
C ALA A 178 -1.14 8.46 5.59
N ALA A 179 -2.06 9.42 5.41
CA ALA A 179 -2.24 10.53 6.34
C ALA A 179 -2.72 10.04 7.72
N ALA A 180 -3.63 9.08 7.78
CA ALA A 180 -4.09 8.49 9.04
C ALA A 180 -2.96 7.77 9.77
N ALA A 181 -2.17 6.97 9.06
CA ALA A 181 -1.00 6.27 9.60
C ALA A 181 0.05 7.26 10.15
N ILE A 182 0.39 8.30 9.37
CA ILE A 182 1.32 9.34 9.81
C ILE A 182 0.76 10.09 11.02
N GLY A 183 -0.54 10.46 11.00
CA GLY A 183 -1.19 11.13 12.11
C GLY A 183 -1.13 10.33 13.40
N ALA A 184 -1.37 9.03 13.31
CA ALA A 184 -1.22 8.09 14.42
C ALA A 184 0.24 8.05 14.92
N LEU A 185 1.20 7.78 14.05
CA LEU A 185 2.63 7.70 14.40
C LEU A 185 3.16 9.00 15.04
N ARG A 186 2.68 10.15 14.60
CA ARG A 186 3.09 11.47 15.11
C ARG A 186 2.21 12.00 16.25
N GLY A 187 1.26 11.21 16.74
CA GLY A 187 0.38 11.59 17.86
C GLY A 187 -0.45 12.84 17.58
N LEU A 188 -0.93 13.02 16.34
CA LEU A 188 -1.81 14.15 16.02
C LEU A 188 -3.22 13.89 16.53
N HIS A 189 -3.86 14.95 17.05
CA HIS A 189 -5.17 14.88 17.72
C HIS A 189 -6.12 15.96 17.22
N GLY A 190 -7.42 15.73 17.38
CA GLY A 190 -8.49 16.70 17.17
C GLY A 190 -8.43 17.39 15.82
N GLU A 191 -8.38 18.71 15.85
CA GLU A 191 -8.36 19.51 14.63
C GLU A 191 -7.10 19.31 13.78
N SER A 192 -5.94 19.08 14.38
CA SER A 192 -4.69 18.84 13.65
C SER A 192 -4.79 17.58 12.81
N LEU A 193 -5.33 16.48 13.37
CA LEU A 193 -5.55 15.25 12.63
C LEU A 193 -6.60 15.43 11.52
N ALA A 194 -7.71 16.11 11.82
CA ALA A 194 -8.73 16.44 10.81
C ALA A 194 -8.17 17.28 9.66
N GLN A 195 -7.29 18.25 9.95
CA GLN A 195 -6.62 19.07 8.95
C GLN A 195 -5.65 18.26 8.10
N LEU A 196 -4.90 17.32 8.70
CA LEU A 196 -4.03 16.39 7.96
C LEU A 196 -4.84 15.54 6.98
N LEU A 197 -5.92 14.90 7.46
CA LEU A 197 -6.83 14.12 6.62
C LEU A 197 -7.45 14.98 5.49
N SER A 198 -7.76 16.24 5.78
CA SER A 198 -8.31 17.16 4.79
C SER A 198 -7.31 17.52 3.69
N LEU A 199 -6.06 17.80 4.06
CA LEU A 199 -4.97 18.05 3.10
C LEU A 199 -4.70 16.83 2.22
N ALA A 200 -4.74 15.63 2.80
CA ALA A 200 -4.57 14.39 2.06
C ALA A 200 -5.76 14.10 1.13
N ALA A 201 -6.99 14.20 1.63
CA ALA A 201 -8.20 13.89 0.87
C ALA A 201 -8.32 14.75 -0.41
N THR A 202 -7.92 16.01 -0.37
CA THR A 202 -7.95 16.88 -1.56
C THR A 202 -6.90 16.52 -2.61
N GLN A 203 -5.97 15.63 -2.31
CA GLN A 203 -4.92 15.14 -3.22
C GLN A 203 -5.20 13.73 -3.76
N SER A 204 -6.39 13.19 -3.51
CA SER A 204 -6.81 11.89 -4.04
C SER A 204 -6.79 11.89 -5.56
N ALA A 205 -6.00 10.97 -6.14
CA ALA A 205 -5.85 10.85 -7.59
C ALA A 205 -5.52 9.40 -7.98
N GLY A 206 -5.62 9.11 -9.27
CA GLY A 206 -5.28 7.81 -9.84
C GLY A 206 -6.45 7.22 -10.62
N MET A 207 -6.20 6.86 -11.88
CA MET A 207 -7.22 6.33 -12.78
C MET A 207 -6.87 4.92 -13.22
N PHE A 208 -7.86 4.05 -13.20
CA PHE A 208 -7.70 2.62 -13.42
C PHE A 208 -7.21 2.26 -14.83
N PHE A 209 -7.38 3.14 -15.83
CA PHE A 209 -6.88 2.90 -17.18
C PHE A 209 -5.35 2.75 -17.25
N GLN A 210 -4.63 3.16 -16.22
CA GLN A 210 -3.18 2.93 -16.10
C GLN A 210 -2.82 1.49 -15.67
N SER A 211 -3.81 0.65 -15.40
CA SER A 211 -3.55 -0.77 -15.07
C SER A 211 -2.84 -1.46 -16.23
N GLY A 212 -1.73 -2.16 -15.94
CA GLY A 212 -0.87 -2.78 -16.95
C GLY A 212 0.23 -1.87 -17.52
N THR A 213 0.38 -0.64 -16.99
CA THR A 213 1.46 0.28 -17.34
C THR A 213 2.21 0.74 -16.10
N ASP A 214 3.37 1.37 -16.26
CA ASP A 214 4.15 1.96 -15.16
C ASP A 214 3.41 3.11 -14.44
N GLY A 215 2.33 3.61 -15.01
CA GLY A 215 1.43 4.56 -14.37
C GLY A 215 0.68 3.95 -13.17
N LYS A 216 0.46 2.62 -13.14
CA LYS A 216 -0.18 1.97 -12.00
C LYS A 216 0.69 2.04 -10.74
N PRO A 217 1.95 1.56 -10.70
CA PRO A 217 2.80 1.70 -9.54
C PRO A 217 3.10 3.16 -9.18
N LEU A 218 3.11 4.08 -10.15
CA LEU A 218 3.26 5.49 -9.86
C LEU A 218 2.13 6.03 -8.96
N HIS A 219 0.90 5.52 -9.07
CA HIS A 219 -0.20 5.93 -8.18
C HIS A 219 0.07 5.59 -6.72
N ALA A 220 0.67 4.43 -6.41
CA ALA A 220 1.04 4.06 -5.06
C ALA A 220 2.10 5.03 -4.48
N GLY A 221 3.15 5.30 -5.27
CA GLY A 221 4.16 6.27 -4.89
C GLY A 221 3.60 7.68 -4.68
N LEU A 222 2.72 8.14 -5.56
CA LEU A 222 2.08 9.47 -5.42
C LEU A 222 1.14 9.52 -4.21
N ALA A 223 0.41 8.46 -3.89
CA ALA A 223 -0.43 8.39 -2.70
C ALA A 223 0.41 8.52 -1.42
N ALA A 224 1.47 7.73 -1.30
CA ALA A 224 2.41 7.82 -0.18
C ALA A 224 3.05 9.21 -0.08
N ARG A 225 3.56 9.74 -1.20
CA ARG A 225 4.13 11.09 -1.30
C ARG A 225 3.15 12.16 -0.80
N ASN A 226 1.93 12.12 -1.28
CA ASN A 226 0.93 13.15 -0.98
C ASN A 226 0.46 13.08 0.48
N GLY A 227 0.43 11.90 1.10
CA GLY A 227 0.22 11.76 2.55
C GLY A 227 1.33 12.41 3.36
N VAL A 228 2.59 12.14 2.99
CA VAL A 228 3.77 12.78 3.61
C VAL A 228 3.78 14.29 3.35
N TRP A 229 3.49 14.72 2.13
CA TRP A 229 3.44 16.13 1.77
C TRP A 229 2.35 16.89 2.56
N ALA A 230 1.18 16.28 2.75
CA ALA A 230 0.13 16.85 3.59
C ALA A 230 0.62 17.07 5.04
N TYR A 231 1.37 16.11 5.59
CA TYR A 231 1.96 16.21 6.91
C TYR A 231 3.03 17.32 6.98
N GLU A 232 3.96 17.38 6.03
CA GLU A 232 4.99 18.42 5.97
C GLU A 232 4.38 19.83 5.84
N LEU A 233 3.33 19.98 5.03
CA LEU A 233 2.60 21.25 4.92
C LEU A 233 1.95 21.63 6.25
N LEU A 234 1.31 20.70 6.94
CA LEU A 234 0.70 20.95 8.24
C LEU A 234 1.72 21.38 9.29
N GLN A 235 2.89 20.76 9.32
CA GLN A 235 3.92 21.02 10.33
C GLN A 235 4.75 22.28 10.07
N HIS A 236 5.01 22.60 8.83
CA HIS A 236 6.00 23.62 8.47
C HIS A 236 5.43 24.88 7.82
N THR A 237 4.10 24.98 7.72
CA THR A 237 3.44 26.16 7.13
C THR A 237 2.29 26.66 7.98
N SER A 238 1.85 27.88 7.72
CA SER A 238 0.65 28.47 8.30
C SER A 238 -0.61 28.27 7.44
N LEU A 239 -0.61 27.22 6.59
CA LEU A 239 -1.75 26.92 5.72
C LEU A 239 -3.01 26.64 6.55
N ARG A 240 -4.08 27.35 6.21
CA ARG A 240 -5.41 27.09 6.77
C ARG A 240 -6.14 26.10 5.89
N THR A 241 -6.60 25.02 6.48
CA THR A 241 -7.36 23.98 5.78
C THR A 241 -8.67 23.67 6.51
N SER A 242 -9.58 23.03 5.80
CA SER A 242 -10.84 22.56 6.37
C SER A 242 -10.58 21.48 7.43
N THR A 243 -11.48 21.36 8.40
CA THR A 243 -11.54 20.24 9.35
C THR A 243 -12.72 19.30 9.01
N LYS A 244 -13.21 19.32 7.77
CA LYS A 244 -14.40 18.59 7.31
C LYS A 244 -14.15 17.81 6.02
N PRO A 245 -13.11 16.95 5.95
CA PRO A 245 -12.81 16.20 4.72
C PRO A 245 -13.93 15.25 4.31
N PHE A 246 -14.75 14.80 5.25
CA PHE A 246 -15.83 13.84 5.04
C PHE A 246 -17.24 14.45 5.19
N ASP A 247 -17.35 15.76 5.01
CA ASP A 247 -18.62 16.45 5.01
C ASP A 247 -19.66 15.74 4.10
N PRO A 248 -20.88 15.46 4.60
CA PRO A 248 -21.84 14.64 3.84
C PRO A 248 -22.36 15.29 2.55
N GLU A 249 -22.22 16.60 2.40
CA GLU A 249 -22.68 17.32 1.20
C GLU A 249 -21.57 17.56 0.18
N ARG A 250 -20.33 17.80 0.63
CA ARG A 250 -19.22 18.26 -0.22
C ARG A 250 -17.89 17.53 0.07
N GLY A 251 -17.84 16.64 1.05
CA GLY A 251 -16.64 15.92 1.42
C GLY A 251 -16.27 14.82 0.43
N TRP A 252 -15.20 14.14 0.74
CA TRP A 252 -14.57 13.16 -0.13
C TRP A 252 -15.50 12.02 -0.52
N PHE A 253 -16.28 11.46 0.43
CA PHE A 253 -17.23 10.39 0.12
C PHE A 253 -18.28 10.79 -0.90
N LYS A 254 -18.72 12.04 -0.85
CA LYS A 254 -19.70 12.58 -1.78
C LYS A 254 -19.12 12.83 -3.16
N THR A 255 -17.92 13.43 -3.22
CA THR A 255 -17.32 13.89 -4.48
C THR A 255 -16.57 12.79 -5.23
N ILE A 256 -15.77 12.00 -4.54
CA ILE A 256 -14.93 10.94 -5.11
C ILE A 256 -15.60 9.58 -4.97
N GLY A 257 -16.15 9.27 -3.80
CA GLY A 257 -16.84 8.01 -3.53
C GLY A 257 -18.23 7.90 -4.15
N ASN A 258 -18.85 9.04 -4.47
CA ASN A 258 -20.23 9.16 -4.95
C ASN A 258 -21.27 8.46 -4.04
N ILE A 259 -21.03 8.50 -2.74
CA ILE A 259 -21.90 7.92 -1.70
C ILE A 259 -22.13 8.88 -0.55
N THR A 260 -23.11 8.60 0.28
CA THR A 260 -23.30 9.26 1.56
C THR A 260 -22.96 8.27 2.68
N VAL A 261 -22.08 8.68 3.59
CA VAL A 261 -21.59 7.88 4.70
C VAL A 261 -22.02 8.50 6.01
N THR A 262 -22.36 7.67 6.98
CA THR A 262 -22.70 8.07 8.34
C THR A 262 -21.59 7.68 9.32
N SER A 263 -21.59 8.26 10.51
CA SER A 263 -20.67 7.85 11.59
C SER A 263 -20.83 6.38 11.97
N ASN A 264 -22.04 5.83 11.88
CA ASN A 264 -22.29 4.41 12.18
C ASN A 264 -21.67 3.48 11.11
N ASP A 265 -21.57 3.90 9.86
CA ASP A 265 -20.90 3.12 8.81
C ASP A 265 -19.42 2.92 9.09
N ILE A 266 -18.79 3.89 9.75
CA ILE A 266 -17.41 3.78 10.23
C ILE A 266 -17.36 2.96 11.53
N ALA A 267 -18.15 3.36 12.54
CA ALA A 267 -18.09 2.80 13.89
C ALA A 267 -18.38 1.28 13.92
N SER A 268 -19.33 0.80 13.12
CA SER A 268 -19.70 -0.62 13.08
C SER A 268 -18.65 -1.53 12.44
N ARG A 269 -17.66 -0.95 11.72
CA ARG A 269 -16.61 -1.70 11.01
C ARG A 269 -15.25 -1.62 11.68
N TRP A 270 -15.01 -0.56 12.49
CA TRP A 270 -13.69 -0.29 13.04
C TRP A 270 -13.21 -1.42 13.94
N LEU A 271 -12.13 -2.09 13.51
CA LEU A 271 -11.54 -3.27 14.16
C LEU A 271 -12.53 -4.39 14.51
N ALA A 272 -13.55 -4.59 13.66
CA ALA A 272 -14.58 -5.59 13.87
C ALA A 272 -14.65 -6.61 12.69
N PRO A 273 -13.70 -7.59 12.63
CA PRO A 273 -12.56 -7.88 13.50
C PRO A 273 -11.30 -7.06 13.19
N GLY A 274 -11.27 -6.32 12.10
CA GLY A 274 -10.20 -5.52 11.53
C GLY A 274 -9.87 -5.96 10.10
N GLN A 275 -9.54 -5.01 9.25
CA GLN A 275 -9.36 -5.20 7.79
C GLN A 275 -8.17 -6.09 7.45
N LEU A 276 -7.19 -6.19 8.34
CA LEU A 276 -6.03 -7.09 8.20
C LEU A 276 -6.37 -8.56 8.56
N ILE A 277 -7.52 -8.81 9.21
CA ILE A 277 -7.97 -10.15 9.60
C ILE A 277 -9.08 -10.63 8.65
N ASP A 278 -10.08 -9.79 8.36
CA ASP A 278 -11.18 -10.09 7.47
C ASP A 278 -11.50 -8.86 6.59
N PRO A 279 -11.32 -8.96 5.27
CA PRO A 279 -10.95 -10.13 4.46
C PRO A 279 -9.47 -10.52 4.51
N GLY A 280 -8.63 -9.80 5.25
CA GLY A 280 -7.20 -10.04 5.35
C GLY A 280 -6.40 -9.52 4.15
N LEU A 281 -5.09 -9.81 4.14
CA LEU A 281 -4.19 -9.50 3.06
C LEU A 281 -3.93 -10.73 2.20
N TRP A 282 -3.86 -10.53 0.90
CA TRP A 282 -3.50 -11.55 -0.08
C TRP A 282 -2.04 -11.34 -0.48
N MET A 283 -1.15 -12.13 0.10
CA MET A 283 0.26 -12.18 -0.30
C MET A 283 0.39 -12.86 -1.65
N LYS A 284 1.19 -12.30 -2.54
CA LYS A 284 1.36 -12.83 -3.88
C LYS A 284 2.61 -13.69 -3.98
N VAL A 285 2.48 -14.84 -4.63
CA VAL A 285 3.61 -15.72 -4.98
C VAL A 285 4.11 -15.49 -6.40
N HIS A 286 3.40 -14.68 -7.18
CA HIS A 286 3.70 -14.38 -8.57
C HIS A 286 3.51 -12.88 -8.88
N PRO A 287 4.32 -12.30 -9.79
CA PRO A 287 4.31 -10.87 -10.11
C PRO A 287 3.20 -10.50 -11.11
N TYR A 288 1.95 -10.67 -10.73
CA TYR A 288 0.82 -10.29 -11.56
C TYR A 288 -0.44 -9.97 -10.73
N CYS A 289 -1.44 -9.40 -11.39
CA CYS A 289 -2.69 -8.99 -10.76
C CYS A 289 -3.33 -10.15 -9.97
N SER A 290 -3.71 -9.90 -8.72
CA SER A 290 -4.33 -10.90 -7.82
C SER A 290 -5.58 -11.56 -8.41
N ALA A 291 -6.31 -10.89 -9.29
CA ALA A 291 -7.45 -11.47 -9.99
C ALA A 291 -7.07 -12.64 -10.93
N ALA A 292 -5.82 -12.74 -11.36
CA ALA A 292 -5.33 -13.81 -12.24
C ALA A 292 -4.75 -15.01 -11.46
N ILE A 293 -4.48 -14.88 -10.14
CA ILE A 293 -3.79 -15.90 -9.35
C ILE A 293 -4.52 -17.24 -9.40
N CYS A 294 -5.82 -17.26 -9.11
CA CYS A 294 -6.60 -18.52 -9.13
C CYS A 294 -6.59 -19.21 -10.49
N GLY A 295 -6.63 -18.44 -11.58
CA GLY A 295 -6.56 -18.97 -12.95
C GLY A 295 -5.20 -19.57 -13.27
N ALA A 296 -4.11 -18.88 -12.85
CA ALA A 296 -2.76 -19.34 -13.05
C ALA A 296 -2.47 -20.60 -12.23
N GLU A 297 -2.84 -20.65 -10.95
CA GLU A 297 -2.69 -21.83 -10.11
C GLU A 297 -3.48 -23.04 -10.65
N ALA A 298 -4.72 -22.80 -11.10
CA ALA A 298 -5.52 -23.86 -11.73
C ALA A 298 -4.84 -24.40 -12.99
N ALA A 299 -4.28 -23.52 -13.83
CA ALA A 299 -3.55 -23.91 -15.03
C ALA A 299 -2.27 -24.72 -14.68
N GLU A 300 -1.54 -24.31 -13.65
CA GLU A 300 -0.35 -25.03 -13.17
C GLU A 300 -0.71 -26.41 -12.65
N ILE A 301 -1.76 -26.55 -11.83
CA ILE A 301 -2.24 -27.85 -11.34
C ILE A 301 -2.63 -28.77 -12.49
N VAL A 302 -3.35 -28.26 -13.49
CA VAL A 302 -3.75 -29.01 -14.67
C VAL A 302 -2.52 -29.44 -15.49
N ALA A 303 -1.60 -28.51 -15.75
CA ALA A 303 -0.35 -28.79 -16.47
C ALA A 303 0.48 -29.87 -15.76
N HIS A 304 0.64 -29.77 -14.44
CA HIS A 304 1.35 -30.77 -13.65
C HIS A 304 0.68 -32.16 -13.74
N ARG A 305 -0.64 -32.25 -13.62
CA ARG A 305 -1.38 -33.51 -13.76
C ARG A 305 -1.25 -34.12 -15.15
N LEU A 306 -1.31 -33.31 -16.20
CA LEU A 306 -1.13 -33.77 -17.57
C LEU A 306 0.31 -34.24 -17.83
N TYR A 307 1.29 -33.50 -17.32
CA TYR A 307 2.70 -33.83 -17.50
C TYR A 307 3.12 -35.10 -16.74
N THR A 308 2.57 -35.33 -15.56
CA THR A 308 2.87 -36.51 -14.72
C THR A 308 2.08 -37.76 -15.13
N SER A 309 1.04 -37.64 -15.95
CA SER A 309 0.32 -38.80 -16.49
C SER A 309 1.10 -39.38 -17.68
N SER A 310 1.74 -40.53 -17.47
CA SER A 310 2.63 -41.20 -18.45
C SER A 310 2.01 -41.47 -19.84
N SER A 311 0.68 -41.49 -19.93
CA SER A 311 -0.06 -41.66 -21.20
C SER A 311 -0.15 -40.39 -22.07
N TYR A 312 0.08 -39.21 -21.51
CA TYR A 312 0.00 -37.96 -22.23
C TYR A 312 1.36 -37.51 -22.80
N VAL A 313 2.44 -37.80 -22.08
CA VAL A 313 3.83 -37.46 -22.48
C VAL A 313 4.24 -38.17 -23.77
N SER A 314 3.73 -39.39 -24.01
CA SER A 314 4.05 -40.16 -25.22
C SER A 314 3.35 -39.70 -26.49
N LYS A 315 2.28 -38.88 -26.40
CA LYS A 315 1.49 -38.48 -27.57
C LYS A 315 1.70 -37.01 -28.01
N HIS A 316 2.27 -36.15 -27.18
CA HIS A 316 2.37 -34.74 -27.47
C HIS A 316 3.73 -34.19 -27.04
N ASN A 317 4.72 -34.22 -27.95
CA ASN A 317 6.04 -33.62 -27.78
C ASN A 317 5.96 -32.06 -27.84
N TYR A 318 5.17 -31.43 -26.96
CA TYR A 318 4.99 -29.97 -26.99
C TYR A 318 5.97 -29.20 -26.08
N PHE A 319 6.74 -29.88 -25.24
CA PHE A 319 7.73 -29.22 -24.39
C PHE A 319 9.07 -29.96 -24.47
N SER A 320 9.96 -29.47 -25.35
CA SER A 320 11.39 -29.75 -25.21
C SER A 320 12.01 -28.63 -24.35
N PRO A 321 13.09 -28.91 -23.60
CA PRO A 321 13.79 -27.90 -22.79
C PRO A 321 14.26 -26.66 -23.57
N ASP A 322 14.38 -26.78 -24.90
CA ASP A 322 14.81 -25.68 -25.79
C ASP A 322 13.71 -24.64 -26.08
N THR A 323 12.48 -24.86 -25.60
CA THR A 323 11.34 -23.92 -25.83
C THR A 323 11.08 -22.95 -24.68
N GLU A 324 11.81 -23.04 -23.57
CA GLU A 324 11.67 -22.10 -22.44
C GLU A 324 11.99 -20.65 -22.85
N GLU A 325 12.98 -20.45 -23.70
CA GLU A 325 13.38 -19.13 -24.18
C GLU A 325 12.40 -18.56 -25.22
N GLN A 326 11.72 -19.41 -25.99
CA GLN A 326 10.72 -18.99 -26.98
C GLN A 326 9.33 -18.76 -26.35
N GLY A 327 8.98 -19.46 -25.27
CA GLY A 327 7.74 -19.28 -24.51
C GLY A 327 7.67 -17.91 -23.85
N LYS A 328 8.77 -17.43 -23.28
CA LYS A 328 8.87 -16.10 -22.67
C LYS A 328 8.64 -14.96 -23.66
N ARG A 329 9.01 -15.14 -24.95
CA ARG A 329 8.80 -14.11 -25.99
C ARG A 329 7.39 -14.09 -26.56
N ARG A 330 6.59 -15.16 -26.45
CA ARG A 330 5.22 -15.21 -26.99
C ARG A 330 4.16 -14.70 -26.03
N LEU A 331 4.37 -14.75 -24.73
CA LEU A 331 3.43 -14.22 -23.72
C LEU A 331 3.41 -12.69 -23.67
N CYS A 332 4.48 -12.02 -24.15
CA CYS A 332 4.53 -10.56 -24.24
C CYS A 332 3.98 -10.00 -25.59
N ALA A 333 3.64 -10.85 -26.57
CA ALA A 333 3.29 -10.41 -27.93
C ALA A 333 1.77 -10.47 -28.24
N THR A 334 0.91 -10.79 -27.31
CA THR A 334 -0.57 -10.94 -27.55
C THR A 334 -1.42 -9.93 -26.79
N SER A 335 -0.91 -8.74 -26.49
CA SER A 335 -1.71 -7.65 -25.91
C SER A 335 -2.06 -6.54 -26.92
N ASP A 336 -1.87 -6.77 -28.23
CA ASP A 336 -2.33 -5.85 -29.27
C ASP A 336 -3.43 -6.53 -30.11
N SER A 337 -4.68 -6.45 -29.64
CA SER A 337 -5.91 -6.37 -30.47
C SER A 337 -7.12 -6.07 -29.59
#